data_baee358ff30f85bb565638a2c55ec81e
#
_entry.id   baee358ff30f85bb565638a2c55ec81e
#
_cell.length_a   1.000
_cell.length_b   1.000
_cell.length_c   1.000
_cell.angle_alpha   90.00
_cell.angle_beta   90.00
_cell.angle_gamma   90.00
#
_symmetry.space_group_name_H-M   'P 1'
#
loop_
_entity.id
_entity.type
_entity.pdbx_description
1 polymer ?
#
loop_
_entity_poly.entity_id
_entity_poly.type
_entity_poly.pdbx_seq_one_letter_code
_entity_poly.pdbx_strand_id
1 'polypeptide(L)'
;MSAQSKKIAVVGGGVSGLTAAWALSKIHEVTLFESADYLGGHANTVIAGDGDSPPVDTGFVVFNELNYPFFSSLLSSLGVQTLATSMSFGVSVDNGAFEYSSASLPKSLLNYSKLRSKRFRTLIAGILRLYNPFQLRRRAVDPTLTIGEYLRHCGFKDSFIKDHVLPMTAAIWSTSLEDAEAYPVGAFFDFFNNHRLLSLFNRPSWKTIAGGSKEYIKRLVNDGNFKCLLNCRITNVRRSDKKVVLQSEDGSERNFEEVIFACHADSVLELLSDVSSKEREILGSFAYSNNEAVLHSDSRLMPLDKQYWSSWNYVSDSTASNSDAPVHVTYWMNKLHGLDVDKQFFVTLNPIRKIKDSTVIYRTRYAHPIVGVDSVQSARQSIAIQGQNHTWFCGAYLGAGFHEDGVQSGLWVANKLGFSSRTLPSVQYSRLPDTYELM
;
A
#
# COMPACT_ATOMS: atom_id res chain seq x y z
N MET A 1 -30.40 24.89 3.44
CA MET A 1 -30.97 23.96 4.45
C MET A 1 -29.81 23.15 5.00
N SER A 2 -29.52 23.17 6.30
CA SER A 2 -28.52 22.29 6.89
C SER A 2 -29.03 20.85 6.72
N ALA A 3 -28.24 19.99 6.07
CA ALA A 3 -28.55 18.58 5.97
C ALA A 3 -28.75 18.02 7.40
N GLN A 4 -29.80 17.24 7.60
CA GLN A 4 -30.05 16.60 8.89
C GLN A 4 -28.89 15.68 9.24
N SER A 5 -28.36 15.77 10.47
CA SER A 5 -27.30 14.92 10.94
C SER A 5 -27.76 13.45 10.96
N LYS A 6 -26.99 12.57 10.32
CA LYS A 6 -27.25 11.14 10.25
C LYS A 6 -26.40 10.36 11.28
N LYS A 7 -26.88 9.18 11.67
CA LYS A 7 -26.09 8.18 12.40
C LYS A 7 -25.41 7.24 11.42
N ILE A 8 -24.08 7.28 11.37
CA ILE A 8 -23.27 6.55 10.39
C ILE A 8 -22.34 5.56 11.09
N ALA A 9 -22.36 4.31 10.66
CA ALA A 9 -21.39 3.30 11.06
C ALA A 9 -20.23 3.25 10.06
N VAL A 10 -19.00 3.19 10.55
CA VAL A 10 -17.80 2.89 9.75
C VAL A 10 -17.21 1.57 10.26
N VAL A 11 -17.07 0.58 9.40
CA VAL A 11 -16.53 -0.74 9.72
C VAL A 11 -15.12 -0.87 9.15
N GLY A 12 -14.12 -0.87 10.03
CA GLY A 12 -12.69 -0.90 9.71
C GLY A 12 -11.98 0.40 10.08
N GLY A 13 -10.98 0.31 10.95
CA GLY A 13 -10.17 1.41 11.46
C GLY A 13 -8.86 1.65 10.71
N GLY A 14 -8.73 1.19 9.44
CA GLY A 14 -7.64 1.53 8.55
C GLY A 14 -7.73 2.99 8.04
N VAL A 15 -6.77 3.41 7.21
CA VAL A 15 -6.69 4.79 6.73
C VAL A 15 -7.98 5.26 6.04
N SER A 16 -8.65 4.39 5.28
CA SER A 16 -9.90 4.72 4.57
C SER A 16 -11.03 5.03 5.55
N GLY A 17 -11.24 4.15 6.52
CA GLY A 17 -12.30 4.31 7.53
C GLY A 17 -12.03 5.47 8.47
N LEU A 18 -10.79 5.64 8.91
CA LEU A 18 -10.39 6.78 9.74
C LEU A 18 -10.60 8.11 9.02
N THR A 19 -10.24 8.19 7.73
CA THR A 19 -10.42 9.39 6.92
C THR A 19 -11.92 9.70 6.72
N ALA A 20 -12.73 8.68 6.39
CA ALA A 20 -14.17 8.84 6.26
C ALA A 20 -14.82 9.27 7.59
N ALA A 21 -14.46 8.60 8.68
CA ALA A 21 -14.99 8.92 10.02
C ALA A 21 -14.61 10.34 10.45
N TRP A 22 -13.36 10.74 10.25
CA TRP A 22 -12.89 12.10 10.55
C TRP A 22 -13.66 13.16 9.77
N ALA A 23 -13.79 12.99 8.46
CA ALA A 23 -14.47 13.94 7.60
C ALA A 23 -15.97 14.05 7.96
N LEU A 24 -16.65 12.91 8.08
CA LEU A 24 -18.08 12.85 8.38
C LEU A 24 -18.43 13.32 9.78
N SER A 25 -17.54 13.14 10.75
CA SER A 25 -17.78 13.58 12.14
C SER A 25 -17.93 15.10 12.29
N LYS A 26 -17.56 15.86 11.27
CA LYS A 26 -17.77 17.32 11.24
C LYS A 26 -19.24 17.70 11.02
N ILE A 27 -20.05 16.77 10.49
CA ILE A 27 -21.46 17.04 10.10
C ILE A 27 -22.45 15.94 10.52
N HIS A 28 -21.98 14.78 10.95
CA HIS A 28 -22.79 13.60 11.29
C HIS A 28 -22.36 12.97 12.63
N GLU A 29 -23.23 12.14 13.22
CA GLU A 29 -22.90 11.27 14.35
C GLU A 29 -22.24 9.99 13.84
N VAL A 30 -20.94 9.81 14.05
CA VAL A 30 -20.17 8.70 13.49
C VAL A 30 -19.69 7.77 14.58
N THR A 31 -19.86 6.45 14.36
CA THR A 31 -19.25 5.39 15.18
C THR A 31 -18.39 4.51 14.29
N LEU A 32 -17.10 4.42 14.61
CA LEU A 32 -16.14 3.55 13.96
C LEU A 32 -15.94 2.27 14.77
N PHE A 33 -16.00 1.14 14.08
CA PHE A 33 -15.81 -0.20 14.63
C PHE A 33 -14.51 -0.79 14.10
N GLU A 34 -13.64 -1.23 15.02
CA GLU A 34 -12.39 -1.91 14.69
C GLU A 34 -12.29 -3.22 15.48
N SER A 35 -11.97 -4.31 14.79
CA SER A 35 -11.81 -5.64 15.39
C SER A 35 -10.53 -5.80 16.20
N ALA A 36 -9.48 -5.06 15.83
CA ALA A 36 -8.22 -5.06 16.57
C ALA A 36 -8.26 -4.15 17.80
N ASP A 37 -7.24 -4.26 18.62
CA ASP A 37 -7.01 -3.42 19.81
C ASP A 37 -6.33 -2.07 19.46
N TYR A 38 -6.06 -1.81 18.19
CA TYR A 38 -5.44 -0.58 17.69
C TYR A 38 -6.09 -0.06 16.41
N LEU A 39 -5.91 1.24 16.12
CA LEU A 39 -6.32 1.90 14.90
C LEU A 39 -5.16 2.05 13.93
N GLY A 40 -5.47 2.07 12.63
CA GLY A 40 -4.51 2.34 11.56
C GLY A 40 -4.37 1.23 10.54
N GLY A 41 -4.74 -0.01 10.87
CA GLY A 41 -4.58 -1.16 9.97
C GLY A 41 -3.10 -1.32 9.56
N HIS A 42 -2.78 -1.08 8.28
CA HIS A 42 -1.40 -1.13 7.77
C HIS A 42 -0.51 0.03 8.27
N ALA A 43 -1.07 1.11 8.80
CA ALA A 43 -0.33 2.15 9.51
C ALA A 43 -0.13 1.70 10.97
N ASN A 44 0.86 0.85 11.19
CA ASN A 44 1.14 0.20 12.46
C ASN A 44 2.57 0.48 12.91
N THR A 45 2.70 1.25 13.99
CA THR A 45 3.98 1.64 14.59
C THR A 45 4.23 0.86 15.86
N VAL A 46 5.35 0.17 15.94
CA VAL A 46 5.80 -0.63 17.09
C VAL A 46 7.02 0.02 17.74
N ILE A 47 7.10 0.02 19.06
CA ILE A 47 8.33 0.41 19.77
C ILE A 47 9.33 -0.74 19.64
N ALA A 48 10.52 -0.47 19.11
CA ALA A 48 11.49 -1.50 18.71
C ALA A 48 12.33 -2.09 19.88
N GLY A 49 11.76 -2.18 21.06
CA GLY A 49 12.38 -2.74 22.29
C GLY A 49 11.91 -2.03 23.54
N ASP A 50 12.69 -2.15 24.61
CA ASP A 50 12.39 -1.53 25.91
C ASP A 50 12.93 -0.09 26.02
N GLY A 51 12.42 0.68 26.95
CA GLY A 51 12.87 2.03 27.25
C GLY A 51 12.73 3.02 26.09
N ASP A 52 13.78 3.75 25.79
CA ASP A 52 13.84 4.78 24.73
C ASP A 52 14.02 4.22 23.31
N SER A 53 13.62 2.97 23.08
CA SER A 53 13.70 2.35 21.74
C SER A 53 12.85 3.11 20.73
N PRO A 54 13.35 3.23 19.47
CA PRO A 54 12.67 4.04 18.49
C PRO A 54 11.33 3.43 18.03
N PRO A 55 10.36 4.26 17.66
CA PRO A 55 9.15 3.81 16.97
C PRO A 55 9.50 3.40 15.53
N VAL A 56 9.00 2.24 15.10
CA VAL A 56 9.24 1.67 13.78
C VAL A 56 7.91 1.23 13.18
N ASP A 57 7.60 1.70 11.98
CA ASP A 57 6.44 1.27 11.22
C ASP A 57 6.67 -0.11 10.59
N THR A 58 5.66 -0.97 10.67
CA THR A 58 5.73 -2.34 10.15
C THR A 58 4.95 -2.54 8.84
N GLY A 59 4.17 -1.54 8.43
CA GLY A 59 3.40 -1.57 7.19
C GLY A 59 3.65 -0.30 6.36
N PHE A 60 2.79 0.72 6.47
CA PHE A 60 2.97 1.99 5.77
C PHE A 60 4.12 2.80 6.37
N VAL A 61 5.09 3.24 5.55
CA VAL A 61 6.32 3.90 6.01
C VAL A 61 6.58 5.23 5.31
N VAL A 62 6.42 5.29 3.98
CA VAL A 62 6.90 6.40 3.16
C VAL A 62 5.84 6.92 2.18
N PHE A 63 5.92 8.20 1.88
CA PHE A 63 5.08 8.88 0.91
C PHE A 63 5.85 10.04 0.25
N ASN A 64 5.27 10.66 -0.76
CA ASN A 64 5.77 11.90 -1.35
C ASN A 64 4.57 12.79 -1.76
N GLU A 65 4.76 14.08 -1.78
CA GLU A 65 3.66 15.03 -2.03
C GLU A 65 3.08 14.94 -3.45
N LEU A 66 3.89 14.51 -4.41
CA LEU A 66 3.45 14.39 -5.80
C LEU A 66 2.41 13.28 -5.97
N ASN A 67 2.63 12.14 -5.30
CA ASN A 67 1.80 10.94 -5.47
C ASN A 67 0.80 10.73 -4.34
N TYR A 68 0.92 11.51 -3.26
CA TYR A 68 0.05 11.43 -2.09
C TYR A 68 -0.52 12.82 -1.75
N PRO A 69 -1.17 13.51 -2.72
CA PRO A 69 -1.61 14.89 -2.51
C PRO A 69 -2.69 15.02 -1.44
N PHE A 70 -3.66 14.09 -1.38
CA PHE A 70 -4.72 14.13 -0.38
C PHE A 70 -4.19 13.76 1.00
N PHE A 71 -3.36 12.73 1.09
CA PHE A 71 -2.71 12.35 2.34
C PHE A 71 -1.79 13.47 2.86
N SER A 72 -0.98 14.07 1.98
CA SER A 72 -0.11 15.20 2.34
C SER A 72 -0.90 16.42 2.83
N SER A 73 -2.04 16.71 2.19
CA SER A 73 -2.94 17.77 2.61
C SER A 73 -3.60 17.47 3.97
N LEU A 74 -4.02 16.21 4.18
CA LEU A 74 -4.54 15.74 5.47
C LEU A 74 -3.50 15.88 6.58
N LEU A 75 -2.25 15.42 6.36
CA LEU A 75 -1.16 15.57 7.33
C LEU A 75 -0.90 17.03 7.67
N SER A 76 -0.89 17.91 6.66
CA SER A 76 -0.70 19.36 6.83
C SER A 76 -1.82 19.97 7.66
N SER A 77 -3.07 19.62 7.37
CA SER A 77 -4.23 20.13 8.12
C SER A 77 -4.25 19.71 9.59
N LEU A 78 -3.71 18.52 9.87
CA LEU A 78 -3.57 17.97 11.22
C LEU A 78 -2.27 18.42 11.93
N GLY A 79 -1.41 19.19 11.27
CA GLY A 79 -0.12 19.64 11.81
C GLY A 79 0.85 18.50 12.09
N VAL A 80 0.78 17.39 11.33
CA VAL A 80 1.68 16.23 11.47
C VAL A 80 3.06 16.56 10.93
N GLN A 81 4.09 16.32 11.73
CA GLN A 81 5.47 16.53 11.29
C GLN A 81 5.98 15.38 10.42
N THR A 82 6.73 15.72 9.38
CA THR A 82 7.31 14.77 8.45
C THR A 82 8.81 14.98 8.29
N LEU A 83 9.55 13.91 8.01
CA LEU A 83 10.99 13.92 7.80
C LEU A 83 11.31 13.51 6.37
N ALA A 84 12.33 14.11 5.78
CA ALA A 84 12.87 13.66 4.51
C ALA A 84 13.48 12.27 4.65
N THR A 85 13.25 11.39 3.69
CA THR A 85 13.84 10.06 3.65
C THR A 85 14.37 9.71 2.26
N SER A 86 15.11 8.64 2.19
CA SER A 86 15.75 8.17 0.96
C SER A 86 15.10 6.86 0.52
N MET A 87 14.59 6.84 -0.70
CA MET A 87 14.11 5.62 -1.35
C MET A 87 15.18 5.07 -2.28
N SER A 88 15.68 3.90 -1.96
CA SER A 88 16.63 3.15 -2.79
C SER A 88 16.23 1.68 -2.81
N PHE A 89 16.56 1.01 -3.91
CA PHE A 89 16.24 -0.40 -4.12
C PHE A 89 17.53 -1.20 -4.34
N GLY A 90 17.69 -2.27 -3.58
CA GLY A 90 18.79 -3.22 -3.65
C GLY A 90 18.29 -4.60 -4.05
N VAL A 91 19.10 -5.31 -4.77
CA VAL A 91 18.85 -6.69 -5.22
C VAL A 91 20.05 -7.55 -4.85
N SER A 92 19.78 -8.68 -4.23
CA SER A 92 20.74 -9.76 -3.96
C SER A 92 20.12 -11.08 -4.39
N VAL A 93 20.68 -11.71 -5.40
CA VAL A 93 20.21 -13.00 -5.93
C VAL A 93 21.33 -14.03 -5.93
N ASP A 94 20.94 -15.30 -5.95
CA ASP A 94 21.87 -16.44 -5.98
C ASP A 94 22.87 -16.38 -4.79
N ASN A 95 22.35 -16.19 -3.56
CA ASN A 95 23.18 -16.07 -2.34
C ASN A 95 24.28 -14.99 -2.45
N GLY A 96 23.97 -13.83 -3.01
CA GLY A 96 24.92 -12.74 -3.16
C GLY A 96 25.86 -12.84 -4.37
N ALA A 97 25.70 -13.86 -5.22
CA ALA A 97 26.51 -13.97 -6.44
C ALA A 97 26.25 -12.81 -7.42
N PHE A 98 25.07 -12.20 -7.35
CA PHE A 98 24.75 -10.99 -8.08
C PHE A 98 24.05 -9.99 -7.17
N GLU A 99 24.75 -8.91 -6.86
CA GLU A 99 24.25 -7.82 -6.03
C GLU A 99 24.44 -6.47 -6.69
N TYR A 100 23.42 -5.62 -6.58
CA TYR A 100 23.47 -4.23 -6.95
C TYR A 100 22.46 -3.41 -6.15
N SER A 101 22.63 -2.10 -6.16
CA SER A 101 21.71 -1.17 -5.52
C SER A 101 21.59 0.11 -6.35
N SER A 102 20.38 0.65 -6.45
CA SER A 102 20.13 1.92 -7.14
C SER A 102 20.96 3.08 -6.54
N ALA A 103 21.23 3.03 -5.24
CA ALA A 103 22.06 4.03 -4.54
C ALA A 103 23.55 3.90 -4.88
N SER A 104 24.05 2.67 -5.10
CA SER A 104 25.46 2.40 -5.38
C SER A 104 25.75 2.20 -6.88
N LEU A 105 24.75 2.31 -7.74
CA LEU A 105 24.89 2.10 -9.19
C LEU A 105 25.98 2.98 -9.81
N PRO A 106 26.08 4.30 -9.53
CA PRO A 106 27.13 5.15 -10.06
C PRO A 106 28.53 4.66 -9.68
N LYS A 107 28.73 4.21 -8.44
CA LYS A 107 30.03 3.62 -7.99
C LYS A 107 30.30 2.27 -8.65
N SER A 108 29.27 1.45 -8.87
CA SER A 108 29.40 0.17 -9.55
C SER A 108 29.81 0.31 -11.02
N LEU A 109 29.40 1.40 -11.69
CA LEU A 109 29.84 1.70 -13.06
C LEU A 109 31.34 2.04 -13.15
N LEU A 110 31.95 2.45 -12.06
CA LEU A 110 33.41 2.70 -11.99
C LEU A 110 34.20 1.42 -11.65
N ASN A 111 33.53 0.31 -11.32
CA ASN A 111 34.18 -0.95 -10.98
C ASN A 111 34.39 -1.83 -12.23
N TYR A 112 35.65 -1.92 -12.66
CA TYR A 112 36.02 -2.66 -13.87
C TYR A 112 35.64 -4.15 -13.81
N SER A 113 35.74 -4.80 -12.64
CA SER A 113 35.37 -6.21 -12.50
C SER A 113 33.87 -6.44 -12.76
N LYS A 114 33.00 -5.52 -12.32
CA LYS A 114 31.55 -5.56 -12.60
C LYS A 114 31.23 -5.32 -14.06
N LEU A 115 31.93 -4.40 -14.72
CA LEU A 115 31.78 -4.13 -16.16
C LEU A 115 32.15 -5.33 -17.03
N ARG A 116 32.99 -6.25 -16.56
CA ARG A 116 33.27 -7.53 -17.25
C ARG A 116 32.10 -8.50 -17.19
N SER A 117 31.23 -8.43 -16.16
CA SER A 117 30.08 -9.31 -16.03
C SER A 117 29.06 -9.03 -17.15
N LYS A 118 28.73 -10.07 -17.94
CA LYS A 118 27.69 -10.00 -18.98
C LYS A 118 26.33 -9.65 -18.33
N ARG A 119 26.02 -10.24 -17.16
CA ARG A 119 24.78 -10.03 -16.41
C ARG A 119 24.66 -8.55 -15.99
N PHE A 120 25.73 -7.95 -15.45
CA PHE A 120 25.75 -6.54 -15.07
C PHE A 120 25.62 -5.58 -16.27
N ARG A 121 26.31 -5.84 -17.39
CA ARG A 121 26.13 -5.05 -18.62
C ARG A 121 24.70 -5.14 -19.15
N THR A 122 24.08 -6.32 -19.11
CA THR A 122 22.67 -6.51 -19.51
C THR A 122 21.73 -5.70 -18.60
N LEU A 123 21.98 -5.69 -17.30
CA LEU A 123 21.23 -4.86 -16.34
C LEU A 123 21.32 -3.38 -16.70
N ILE A 124 22.52 -2.84 -16.91
CA ILE A 124 22.71 -1.42 -17.24
C ILE A 124 22.05 -1.06 -18.57
N ALA A 125 22.26 -1.87 -19.61
CA ALA A 125 21.64 -1.66 -20.91
C ALA A 125 20.10 -1.67 -20.82
N GLY A 126 19.54 -2.60 -20.03
CA GLY A 126 18.12 -2.70 -19.76
C GLY A 126 17.57 -1.47 -19.04
N ILE A 127 18.24 -1.01 -17.98
CA ILE A 127 17.88 0.20 -17.24
C ILE A 127 17.88 1.42 -18.17
N LEU A 128 18.97 1.67 -18.90
CA LEU A 128 19.07 2.82 -19.81
C LEU A 128 17.99 2.79 -20.88
N ARG A 129 17.61 1.61 -21.35
CA ARG A 129 16.57 1.44 -22.36
C ARG A 129 15.17 1.61 -21.77
N LEU A 130 14.87 0.98 -20.62
CA LEU A 130 13.56 1.06 -19.96
C LEU A 130 13.26 2.48 -19.46
N TYR A 131 14.29 3.18 -18.97
CA TYR A 131 14.14 4.53 -18.41
C TYR A 131 14.27 5.64 -19.48
N ASN A 132 14.35 5.27 -20.75
CA ASN A 132 14.37 6.25 -21.85
C ASN A 132 12.94 6.65 -22.26
N PRO A 133 12.50 7.88 -21.96
CA PRO A 133 11.13 8.32 -22.21
C PRO A 133 10.75 8.32 -23.70
N PHE A 134 11.74 8.42 -24.62
CA PHE A 134 11.48 8.41 -26.04
C PHE A 134 11.17 7.03 -26.63
N GLN A 135 11.64 5.96 -25.97
CA GLN A 135 11.41 4.60 -26.46
C GLN A 135 10.05 4.05 -26.03
N LEU A 136 9.57 4.42 -24.84
CA LEU A 136 8.30 3.92 -24.29
C LEU A 136 7.08 4.63 -24.88
N ARG A 137 7.17 5.94 -25.17
CA ARG A 137 6.07 6.74 -25.75
C ARG A 137 5.74 6.40 -27.21
N ARG A 138 6.62 5.73 -27.94
CA ARG A 138 6.44 5.43 -29.39
C ARG A 138 5.67 4.14 -29.67
N ARG A 139 5.40 3.31 -28.66
CA ARG A 139 4.65 2.08 -28.86
C ARG A 139 3.30 2.22 -28.18
N ALA A 140 2.24 2.16 -28.97
CA ALA A 140 0.91 1.94 -28.41
C ALA A 140 0.98 0.65 -27.54
N VAL A 141 0.75 0.79 -26.26
CA VAL A 141 0.74 -0.36 -25.35
C VAL A 141 -0.62 -1.02 -25.53
N ASP A 142 -0.62 -2.28 -25.97
CA ASP A 142 -1.83 -3.07 -25.94
C ASP A 142 -2.20 -3.31 -24.46
N PRO A 143 -3.35 -2.79 -23.99
CA PRO A 143 -3.72 -2.87 -22.59
C PRO A 143 -4.02 -4.30 -22.10
N THR A 144 -4.13 -5.25 -23.04
CA THR A 144 -4.38 -6.67 -22.72
C THR A 144 -3.10 -7.44 -22.39
N LEU A 145 -1.92 -6.89 -22.69
CA LEU A 145 -0.64 -7.54 -22.42
C LEU A 145 -0.24 -7.43 -20.95
N THR A 146 0.44 -8.47 -20.48
CA THR A 146 1.16 -8.44 -19.20
C THR A 146 2.52 -7.74 -19.35
N ILE A 147 3.11 -7.31 -18.22
CA ILE A 147 4.44 -6.68 -18.25
C ILE A 147 5.52 -7.66 -18.78
N GLY A 148 5.43 -8.93 -18.44
CA GLY A 148 6.35 -9.96 -18.92
C GLY A 148 6.29 -10.13 -20.44
N GLU A 149 5.09 -10.28 -20.99
CA GLU A 149 4.86 -10.39 -22.45
C GLU A 149 5.35 -9.14 -23.18
N TYR A 150 4.97 -7.97 -22.69
CA TYR A 150 5.37 -6.69 -23.30
C TYR A 150 6.88 -6.51 -23.34
N LEU A 151 7.59 -6.77 -22.23
CA LEU A 151 9.04 -6.61 -22.19
C LEU A 151 9.77 -7.58 -23.13
N ARG A 152 9.31 -8.85 -23.24
CA ARG A 152 9.87 -9.83 -24.18
C ARG A 152 9.59 -9.42 -25.63
N HIS A 153 8.37 -8.99 -25.93
CA HIS A 153 8.01 -8.45 -27.24
C HIS A 153 8.87 -7.24 -27.61
N CYS A 154 9.19 -6.40 -26.64
CA CYS A 154 10.13 -5.30 -26.80
C CYS A 154 11.59 -5.75 -26.94
N GLY A 155 11.93 -7.02 -26.78
CA GLY A 155 13.28 -7.58 -26.90
C GLY A 155 14.20 -7.28 -25.71
N PHE A 156 13.63 -7.08 -24.52
CA PHE A 156 14.41 -7.09 -23.28
C PHE A 156 14.90 -8.50 -22.97
N LYS A 157 16.08 -8.61 -22.37
CA LYS A 157 16.65 -9.92 -22.00
C LYS A 157 15.98 -10.45 -20.73
N ASP A 158 15.71 -11.75 -20.67
CA ASP A 158 15.10 -12.40 -19.51
C ASP A 158 15.88 -12.13 -18.22
N SER A 159 17.22 -12.10 -18.28
CA SER A 159 18.02 -11.78 -17.09
C SER A 159 17.74 -10.36 -16.56
N PHE A 160 17.50 -9.37 -17.43
CA PHE A 160 17.10 -8.04 -17.00
C PHE A 160 15.70 -8.03 -16.38
N ILE A 161 14.76 -8.74 -17.00
CA ILE A 161 13.38 -8.85 -16.50
C ILE A 161 13.40 -9.46 -15.10
N LYS A 162 14.05 -10.62 -14.94
CA LYS A 162 14.13 -11.37 -13.68
C LYS A 162 14.99 -10.71 -12.59
N ASP A 163 16.04 -9.99 -12.96
CA ASP A 163 16.97 -9.38 -12.00
C ASP A 163 16.60 -7.95 -11.60
N HIS A 164 15.69 -7.29 -12.36
CA HIS A 164 15.37 -5.88 -12.09
C HIS A 164 13.87 -5.61 -12.07
N VAL A 165 13.17 -5.90 -13.17
CA VAL A 165 11.77 -5.47 -13.31
C VAL A 165 10.86 -6.25 -12.39
N LEU A 166 10.89 -7.59 -12.43
CA LEU A 166 10.04 -8.42 -11.61
C LEU A 166 10.32 -8.24 -10.11
N PRO A 167 11.59 -8.24 -9.61
CA PRO A 167 11.87 -7.96 -8.20
C PRO A 167 11.34 -6.62 -7.73
N MET A 168 11.46 -5.57 -8.54
CA MET A 168 10.99 -4.24 -8.20
C MET A 168 9.45 -4.19 -8.18
N THR A 169 8.79 -4.79 -9.17
CA THR A 169 7.34 -4.89 -9.26
C THR A 169 6.79 -5.68 -8.08
N ALA A 170 7.32 -6.85 -7.84
CA ALA A 170 6.90 -7.73 -6.75
C ALA A 170 7.13 -7.11 -5.36
N ALA A 171 8.23 -6.37 -5.17
CA ALA A 171 8.49 -5.64 -3.93
C ALA A 171 7.49 -4.51 -3.67
N ILE A 172 7.02 -3.82 -4.73
CA ILE A 172 6.06 -2.70 -4.61
C ILE A 172 4.67 -3.21 -4.18
N TRP A 173 4.22 -4.32 -4.76
CA TRP A 173 2.87 -4.86 -4.50
C TRP A 173 2.86 -6.05 -3.53
N SER A 174 4.03 -6.43 -2.96
CA SER A 174 4.17 -7.56 -2.02
C SER A 174 3.56 -8.86 -2.56
N THR A 175 3.80 -9.14 -3.84
CA THR A 175 3.22 -10.26 -4.59
C THR A 175 4.31 -11.26 -5.02
N SER A 176 3.94 -12.37 -5.66
CA SER A 176 4.89 -13.32 -6.25
C SER A 176 5.59 -12.74 -7.50
N LEU A 177 6.68 -13.39 -7.94
CA LEU A 177 7.30 -13.00 -9.22
C LEU A 177 6.39 -13.34 -10.41
N GLU A 178 5.59 -14.40 -10.31
CA GLU A 178 4.63 -14.81 -11.32
C GLU A 178 3.50 -13.79 -11.46
N ASP A 179 2.89 -13.36 -10.36
CA ASP A 179 1.89 -12.30 -10.37
C ASP A 179 2.48 -10.98 -10.86
N ALA A 180 3.73 -10.67 -10.48
CA ALA A 180 4.44 -9.50 -10.97
C ALA A 180 4.66 -9.55 -12.49
N GLU A 181 4.92 -10.74 -13.05
CA GLU A 181 5.06 -10.94 -14.50
C GLU A 181 3.73 -10.83 -15.23
N ALA A 182 2.65 -11.31 -14.59
CA ALA A 182 1.28 -11.24 -15.08
C ALA A 182 0.62 -9.86 -14.89
N TYR A 183 1.31 -8.92 -14.23
CA TYR A 183 0.75 -7.60 -13.95
C TYR A 183 0.41 -6.85 -15.23
N PRO A 184 -0.78 -6.18 -15.31
CA PRO A 184 -1.19 -5.44 -16.50
C PRO A 184 -0.19 -4.35 -16.87
N VAL A 185 0.29 -4.36 -18.10
CA VAL A 185 1.35 -3.45 -18.57
C VAL A 185 0.93 -1.97 -18.49
N GLY A 186 -0.34 -1.66 -18.75
CA GLY A 186 -0.87 -0.31 -18.63
C GLY A 186 -0.77 0.20 -17.19
N ALA A 187 -1.29 -0.57 -16.23
CA ALA A 187 -1.24 -0.23 -14.81
C ALA A 187 0.20 -0.10 -14.28
N PHE A 188 1.11 -0.97 -14.77
CA PHE A 188 2.54 -0.87 -14.46
C PHE A 188 3.10 0.48 -14.90
N PHE A 189 2.94 0.86 -16.16
CA PHE A 189 3.50 2.12 -16.66
C PHE A 189 2.85 3.35 -16.03
N ASP A 190 1.54 3.33 -15.80
CA ASP A 190 0.85 4.42 -15.12
C ASP A 190 1.39 4.62 -13.72
N PHE A 191 1.53 3.54 -12.94
CA PHE A 191 2.11 3.61 -11.61
C PHE A 191 3.56 4.12 -11.62
N PHE A 192 4.41 3.49 -12.45
CA PHE A 192 5.84 3.82 -12.50
C PHE A 192 6.09 5.24 -13.01
N ASN A 193 5.30 5.71 -13.98
CA ASN A 193 5.37 7.08 -14.49
C ASN A 193 4.88 8.10 -13.45
N ASN A 194 3.73 7.84 -12.80
CA ASN A 194 3.19 8.69 -11.76
C ASN A 194 4.18 8.87 -10.61
N HIS A 195 4.83 7.79 -10.19
CA HIS A 195 5.83 7.80 -9.12
C HIS A 195 7.23 8.22 -9.61
N ARG A 196 7.39 8.54 -10.89
CA ARG A 196 8.67 8.85 -11.56
C ARG A 196 9.76 7.80 -11.27
N LEU A 197 9.37 6.54 -11.07
CA LEU A 197 10.29 5.45 -10.82
C LEU A 197 11.11 5.08 -12.05
N LEU A 198 10.60 5.34 -13.26
CA LEU A 198 11.31 5.20 -14.54
C LEU A 198 12.09 6.47 -14.94
N SER A 199 12.26 7.42 -14.02
CA SER A 199 13.06 8.61 -14.27
C SER A 199 14.43 8.51 -13.61
N LEU A 200 15.48 8.88 -14.34
CA LEU A 200 16.84 8.99 -13.79
C LEU A 200 17.03 10.31 -13.02
N PHE A 201 16.24 11.35 -13.40
CA PHE A 201 16.31 12.71 -12.85
C PHE A 201 14.93 13.17 -12.38
N ASN A 202 14.90 14.21 -11.54
CA ASN A 202 13.66 14.82 -11.03
C ASN A 202 12.73 13.83 -10.31
N ARG A 203 13.30 12.93 -9.53
CA ARG A 203 12.54 12.04 -8.65
C ARG A 203 11.89 12.83 -7.52
N PRO A 204 10.67 12.47 -7.09
CA PRO A 204 10.04 13.12 -5.94
C PRO A 204 10.88 12.94 -4.67
N SER A 205 10.86 13.94 -3.82
CA SER A 205 11.43 13.84 -2.47
C SER A 205 10.51 12.97 -1.62
N TRP A 206 11.06 11.89 -1.08
CA TRP A 206 10.32 10.99 -0.21
C TRP A 206 10.34 11.49 1.23
N LYS A 207 9.25 11.24 1.93
CA LYS A 207 9.05 11.62 3.32
C LYS A 207 8.55 10.43 4.14
N THR A 208 8.80 10.49 5.44
CA THR A 208 8.22 9.62 6.46
C THR A 208 7.60 10.47 7.56
N ILE A 209 6.77 9.88 8.41
CA ILE A 209 6.14 10.59 9.52
C ILE A 209 7.08 10.56 10.73
N ALA A 210 7.35 11.73 11.31
CA ALA A 210 8.15 11.83 12.53
C ALA A 210 7.44 11.10 13.69
N GLY A 211 8.12 10.14 14.30
CA GLY A 211 7.53 9.30 15.36
C GLY A 211 6.70 8.11 14.87
N GLY A 212 6.65 7.88 13.55
CA GLY A 212 5.91 6.80 12.92
C GLY A 212 4.47 7.16 12.58
N SER A 213 3.82 6.27 11.82
CA SER A 213 2.46 6.48 11.29
C SER A 213 1.39 6.63 12.39
N LYS A 214 1.60 6.09 13.58
CA LYS A 214 0.71 6.29 14.75
C LYS A 214 0.46 7.77 15.07
N GLU A 215 1.41 8.67 14.73
CA GLU A 215 1.26 10.08 15.07
C GLU A 215 0.16 10.78 14.26
N TYR A 216 0.01 10.45 12.96
CA TYR A 216 -1.11 11.01 12.20
C TYR A 216 -2.45 10.41 12.62
N ILE A 217 -2.47 9.11 12.96
CA ILE A 217 -3.69 8.44 13.46
C ILE A 217 -4.17 9.09 14.75
N LYS A 218 -3.25 9.28 15.70
CA LYS A 218 -3.54 9.96 16.97
C LYS A 218 -4.13 11.37 16.75
N ARG A 219 -3.52 12.16 15.85
CA ARG A 219 -4.00 13.50 15.55
C ARG A 219 -5.36 13.50 14.86
N LEU A 220 -5.58 12.56 13.93
CA LEU A 220 -6.83 12.40 13.21
C LEU A 220 -7.97 12.03 14.15
N VAL A 221 -7.73 11.11 15.10
CA VAL A 221 -8.72 10.73 16.13
C VAL A 221 -9.00 11.90 17.07
N ASN A 222 -7.98 12.63 17.49
CA ASN A 222 -8.12 13.76 18.40
C ASN A 222 -8.85 14.97 17.76
N ASP A 223 -8.67 15.21 16.45
CA ASP A 223 -9.35 16.27 15.71
C ASP A 223 -10.76 15.86 15.26
N GLY A 224 -11.03 14.57 15.13
CA GLY A 224 -12.33 14.03 14.80
C GLY A 224 -13.27 14.00 16.01
N ASN A 225 -14.58 14.16 15.75
CA ASN A 225 -15.63 14.04 16.76
C ASN A 225 -16.45 12.77 16.53
N PHE A 226 -15.79 11.61 16.50
CA PHE A 226 -16.43 10.31 16.28
C PHE A 226 -16.10 9.33 17.41
N LYS A 227 -17.01 8.39 17.64
CA LYS A 227 -16.82 7.33 18.61
C LYS A 227 -16.01 6.19 18.00
N CYS A 228 -14.93 5.74 18.66
CA CYS A 228 -14.18 4.55 18.31
C CYS A 228 -14.52 3.39 19.24
N LEU A 229 -14.79 2.23 18.66
CA LEU A 229 -14.98 0.96 19.39
C LEU A 229 -13.92 -0.03 18.90
N LEU A 230 -12.86 -0.19 19.69
CA LEU A 230 -11.81 -1.19 19.49
C LEU A 230 -12.26 -2.54 20.06
N ASN A 231 -11.58 -3.62 19.64
CA ASN A 231 -11.95 -5.00 20.03
C ASN A 231 -13.45 -5.26 19.79
N CYS A 232 -14.02 -4.60 18.78
CA CYS A 232 -15.44 -4.67 18.46
C CYS A 232 -15.63 -5.21 17.04
N ARG A 233 -15.50 -6.51 16.91
CA ARG A 233 -15.69 -7.21 15.64
C ARG A 233 -17.17 -7.22 15.26
N ILE A 234 -17.51 -6.67 14.11
CA ILE A 234 -18.80 -6.83 13.49
C ILE A 234 -18.84 -8.20 12.83
N THR A 235 -19.93 -8.94 13.05
CA THR A 235 -20.12 -10.30 12.53
C THR A 235 -21.26 -10.39 11.55
N ASN A 236 -22.21 -9.44 11.60
CA ASN A 236 -23.35 -9.43 10.69
C ASN A 236 -23.86 -8.00 10.45
N VAL A 237 -24.27 -7.73 9.24
CA VAL A 237 -24.92 -6.48 8.83
C VAL A 237 -26.18 -6.79 8.04
N ARG A 238 -27.31 -6.31 8.53
CA ARG A 238 -28.63 -6.43 7.89
C ARG A 238 -29.11 -5.06 7.46
N ARG A 239 -29.58 -4.96 6.24
CA ARG A 239 -30.05 -3.71 5.64
C ARG A 239 -31.57 -3.75 5.47
N SER A 240 -32.20 -2.61 5.57
CA SER A 240 -33.63 -2.41 5.28
C SER A 240 -33.83 -1.04 4.66
N ASP A 241 -35.02 -0.75 4.16
CA ASP A 241 -35.34 0.53 3.50
C ASP A 241 -35.11 1.77 4.39
N LYS A 242 -35.01 1.61 5.72
CA LYS A 242 -34.95 2.72 6.66
C LYS A 242 -33.71 2.73 7.55
N LYS A 243 -33.01 1.61 7.67
CA LYS A 243 -31.89 1.47 8.62
C LYS A 243 -30.99 0.30 8.28
N VAL A 244 -29.79 0.39 8.81
CA VAL A 244 -28.81 -0.69 8.83
C VAL A 244 -28.61 -1.15 10.27
N VAL A 245 -28.62 -2.45 10.50
CA VAL A 245 -28.40 -3.07 11.79
C VAL A 245 -27.06 -3.80 11.78
N LEU A 246 -26.13 -3.37 12.63
CA LEU A 246 -24.83 -4.02 12.82
C LEU A 246 -24.89 -4.90 14.08
N GLN A 247 -24.46 -6.15 13.96
CA GLN A 247 -24.31 -7.07 15.08
C GLN A 247 -22.81 -7.29 15.35
N SER A 248 -22.41 -7.08 16.59
CA SER A 248 -21.04 -7.34 17.06
C SER A 248 -20.93 -8.79 17.57
N GLU A 249 -19.67 -9.28 17.74
CA GLU A 249 -19.35 -10.62 18.18
C GLU A 249 -19.94 -10.96 19.58
N ASP A 250 -20.10 -9.96 20.42
CA ASP A 250 -20.78 -10.08 21.75
C ASP A 250 -22.29 -10.20 21.66
N GLY A 251 -22.85 -10.27 20.44
CA GLY A 251 -24.29 -10.35 20.18
C GLY A 251 -25.02 -9.01 20.27
N SER A 252 -24.37 -7.91 20.61
CA SER A 252 -25.02 -6.60 20.68
C SER A 252 -25.40 -6.09 19.29
N GLU A 253 -26.60 -5.50 19.18
CA GLU A 253 -27.09 -4.89 17.94
C GLU A 253 -27.17 -3.38 18.07
N ARG A 254 -26.75 -2.67 16.98
CA ARG A 254 -26.84 -1.21 16.88
C ARG A 254 -27.42 -0.80 15.53
N ASN A 255 -28.26 0.26 15.58
CA ASN A 255 -28.95 0.78 14.41
C ASN A 255 -28.28 2.05 13.89
N PHE A 256 -28.14 2.14 12.56
CA PHE A 256 -27.58 3.28 11.85
C PHE A 256 -28.43 3.62 10.62
N GLU A 257 -28.27 4.82 10.08
CA GLU A 257 -28.91 5.24 8.84
C GLU A 257 -28.07 4.89 7.62
N GLU A 258 -26.73 4.88 7.76
CA GLU A 258 -25.77 4.52 6.73
C GLU A 258 -24.67 3.63 7.32
N VAL A 259 -24.11 2.74 6.50
CA VAL A 259 -22.90 1.98 6.81
C VAL A 259 -21.83 2.20 5.75
N ILE A 260 -20.59 2.38 6.20
CA ILE A 260 -19.42 2.48 5.34
C ILE A 260 -18.51 1.29 5.67
N PHE A 261 -18.35 0.39 4.70
CA PHE A 261 -17.37 -0.67 4.79
C PHE A 261 -16.00 -0.16 4.35
N ALA A 262 -15.09 -0.07 5.29
CA ALA A 262 -13.70 0.34 5.13
C ALA A 262 -12.72 -0.81 5.43
N CYS A 263 -13.20 -2.03 5.45
CA CYS A 263 -12.46 -3.28 5.51
C CYS A 263 -12.17 -3.84 4.12
N HIS A 264 -11.54 -5.00 4.02
CA HIS A 264 -11.29 -5.66 2.75
C HIS A 264 -12.60 -6.08 2.07
N ALA A 265 -12.61 -6.12 0.74
CA ALA A 265 -13.80 -6.41 -0.04
C ALA A 265 -14.34 -7.84 0.19
N ASP A 266 -13.47 -8.82 0.39
CA ASP A 266 -13.83 -10.19 0.76
C ASP A 266 -14.54 -10.25 2.12
N SER A 267 -14.02 -9.53 3.11
CA SER A 267 -14.62 -9.43 4.44
C SER A 267 -16.03 -8.83 4.39
N VAL A 268 -16.28 -7.87 3.50
CA VAL A 268 -17.63 -7.30 3.33
C VAL A 268 -18.65 -8.37 2.93
N LEU A 269 -18.27 -9.29 2.02
CA LEU A 269 -19.13 -10.37 1.57
C LEU A 269 -19.50 -11.36 2.68
N GLU A 270 -18.62 -11.50 3.68
CA GLU A 270 -18.90 -12.33 4.87
C GLU A 270 -19.82 -11.63 5.87
N LEU A 271 -19.75 -10.29 5.94
CA LEU A 271 -20.52 -9.50 6.91
C LEU A 271 -21.96 -9.25 6.46
N LEU A 272 -22.21 -9.05 5.15
CA LEU A 272 -23.53 -8.76 4.63
C LEU A 272 -24.40 -10.01 4.54
N SER A 273 -25.54 -10.05 5.27
CA SER A 273 -26.47 -11.16 5.21
C SER A 273 -27.36 -11.18 3.94
N ASP A 274 -27.44 -10.05 3.25
CA ASP A 274 -28.33 -9.80 2.12
C ASP A 274 -27.57 -9.34 0.86
N VAL A 275 -26.37 -9.90 0.64
CA VAL A 275 -25.51 -9.57 -0.50
C VAL A 275 -26.24 -9.75 -1.82
N SER A 276 -26.34 -8.69 -2.62
CA SER A 276 -26.87 -8.74 -3.97
C SER A 276 -25.90 -9.45 -4.94
N SER A 277 -26.43 -9.96 -6.06
CA SER A 277 -25.59 -10.58 -7.10
C SER A 277 -24.50 -9.63 -7.62
N LYS A 278 -24.83 -8.34 -7.76
CA LYS A 278 -23.90 -7.31 -8.24
C LYS A 278 -22.80 -6.99 -7.22
N GLU A 279 -23.12 -6.90 -5.94
CA GLU A 279 -22.10 -6.74 -4.88
C GLU A 279 -21.18 -7.96 -4.84
N ARG A 280 -21.72 -9.18 -4.94
CA ARG A 280 -20.93 -10.41 -4.97
C ARG A 280 -19.99 -10.47 -6.17
N GLU A 281 -20.45 -10.09 -7.35
CA GLU A 281 -19.63 -10.03 -8.56
C GLU A 281 -18.50 -9.02 -8.41
N ILE A 282 -18.79 -7.78 -8.01
CA ILE A 282 -17.83 -6.70 -7.92
C ILE A 282 -16.84 -6.92 -6.77
N LEU A 283 -17.33 -7.15 -5.55
CA LEU A 283 -16.47 -7.28 -4.36
C LEU A 283 -15.69 -8.59 -4.37
N GLY A 284 -16.24 -9.65 -4.96
CA GLY A 284 -15.60 -10.97 -5.06
C GLY A 284 -14.43 -11.02 -6.05
N SER A 285 -14.25 -10.00 -6.89
CA SER A 285 -13.12 -9.91 -7.82
C SER A 285 -11.82 -9.43 -7.17
N PHE A 286 -11.90 -8.85 -5.96
CA PHE A 286 -10.72 -8.36 -5.25
C PHE A 286 -10.09 -9.50 -4.44
N ALA A 287 -8.95 -9.98 -4.93
CA ALA A 287 -8.14 -10.97 -4.24
C ALA A 287 -7.07 -10.30 -3.37
N TYR A 288 -6.62 -11.02 -2.34
CA TYR A 288 -5.60 -10.53 -1.42
C TYR A 288 -4.49 -11.55 -1.22
N SER A 289 -3.25 -11.09 -1.17
CA SER A 289 -2.08 -11.89 -0.77
C SER A 289 -1.81 -11.70 0.72
N ASN A 290 -1.65 -12.82 1.45
CA ASN A 290 -1.27 -12.78 2.86
C ASN A 290 0.24 -12.73 3.00
N ASN A 291 0.75 -11.70 3.67
CA ASN A 291 2.18 -11.47 3.85
C ASN A 291 2.53 -11.45 5.34
N GLU A 292 3.47 -12.30 5.76
CA GLU A 292 4.06 -12.21 7.09
C GLU A 292 5.03 -11.02 7.12
N ALA A 293 4.86 -10.11 8.07
CA ALA A 293 5.76 -9.00 8.33
C ALA A 293 6.44 -9.19 9.68
N VAL A 294 7.76 -9.18 9.70
CA VAL A 294 8.56 -9.36 10.92
C VAL A 294 9.47 -8.15 11.13
N LEU A 295 9.30 -7.45 12.25
CA LEU A 295 10.25 -6.46 12.74
C LEU A 295 11.34 -7.18 13.53
N HIS A 296 12.60 -6.98 13.16
CA HIS A 296 13.75 -7.69 13.74
C HIS A 296 15.05 -6.89 13.60
N SER A 297 16.14 -7.41 14.20
CA SER A 297 17.51 -6.87 14.08
C SER A 297 18.51 -7.86 13.45
N ASP A 298 18.04 -8.87 12.73
CA ASP A 298 18.88 -9.89 12.07
C ASP A 298 19.31 -9.41 10.68
N SER A 299 20.57 -8.99 10.53
CA SER A 299 21.10 -8.49 9.25
C SER A 299 21.37 -9.57 8.20
N ARG A 300 21.23 -10.85 8.51
CA ARG A 300 21.43 -11.95 7.55
C ARG A 300 20.41 -11.99 6.41
N LEU A 301 19.31 -11.22 6.55
CA LEU A 301 18.27 -11.08 5.54
C LEU A 301 18.51 -9.89 4.60
N MET A 302 19.61 -9.18 4.78
CA MET A 302 20.07 -8.09 3.92
C MET A 302 21.06 -8.61 2.85
N PRO A 303 21.35 -7.84 1.78
CA PRO A 303 22.46 -8.14 0.89
C PRO A 303 23.76 -8.43 1.66
N LEU A 304 24.57 -9.37 1.16
CA LEU A 304 25.81 -9.80 1.85
C LEU A 304 26.78 -8.63 1.99
N ASP A 305 26.96 -7.85 0.93
CA ASP A 305 27.83 -6.68 0.95
C ASP A 305 27.02 -5.43 1.36
N LYS A 306 27.40 -4.84 2.49
CA LYS A 306 26.73 -3.64 3.05
C LYS A 306 26.67 -2.46 2.09
N GLN A 307 27.58 -2.36 1.10
CA GLN A 307 27.54 -1.30 0.11
C GLN A 307 26.27 -1.32 -0.75
N TYR A 308 25.56 -2.48 -0.84
CA TYR A 308 24.32 -2.63 -1.57
C TYR A 308 23.07 -2.51 -0.70
N TRP A 309 23.22 -2.34 0.61
CA TRP A 309 22.11 -2.09 1.49
C TRP A 309 21.33 -0.85 1.05
N SER A 310 20.08 -1.05 0.85
CA SER A 310 19.13 -0.05 0.36
C SER A 310 17.95 0.08 1.31
N SER A 311 17.14 1.09 1.11
CA SER A 311 15.89 1.26 1.86
C SER A 311 14.99 0.04 1.70
N TRP A 312 14.91 -0.51 0.49
CA TRP A 312 14.20 -1.73 0.10
C TRP A 312 15.20 -2.72 -0.48
N ASN A 313 15.20 -3.96 0.02
CA ASN A 313 16.14 -4.99 -0.41
C ASN A 313 15.39 -6.27 -0.78
N TYR A 314 15.39 -6.59 -2.07
CA TYR A 314 14.97 -7.89 -2.55
C TYR A 314 16.11 -8.88 -2.42
N VAL A 315 15.86 -9.99 -1.73
CA VAL A 315 16.84 -11.06 -1.58
C VAL A 315 16.20 -12.36 -2.03
N SER A 316 16.84 -13.09 -2.93
CA SER A 316 16.39 -14.41 -3.35
C SER A 316 17.52 -15.43 -3.31
N ASP A 317 17.12 -16.68 -3.03
CA ASP A 317 18.00 -17.84 -3.06
C ASP A 317 17.58 -18.69 -4.26
N SER A 318 18.51 -19.01 -5.16
CA SER A 318 18.23 -19.83 -6.35
C SER A 318 17.73 -21.25 -6.02
N THR A 319 17.94 -21.68 -4.78
CA THR A 319 17.49 -22.99 -4.29
C THR A 319 16.02 -22.99 -3.84
N ALA A 320 15.42 -21.82 -3.60
CA ALA A 320 14.02 -21.64 -3.19
C ALA A 320 13.13 -21.32 -4.41
N SER A 321 13.05 -22.25 -5.36
CA SER A 321 12.31 -22.09 -6.63
C SER A 321 10.80 -22.39 -6.51
N ASN A 322 10.11 -21.77 -5.55
CA ASN A 322 8.66 -21.63 -5.61
C ASN A 322 8.33 -20.28 -6.26
N SER A 323 8.06 -20.29 -7.57
CA SER A 323 7.66 -19.10 -8.33
C SER A 323 6.40 -18.44 -7.77
N ASP A 324 5.54 -19.22 -7.14
CA ASP A 324 4.23 -18.82 -6.61
C ASP A 324 4.30 -18.23 -5.20
N ALA A 325 5.44 -18.34 -4.51
CA ALA A 325 5.58 -17.78 -3.17
C ALA A 325 5.71 -16.25 -3.22
N PRO A 326 5.07 -15.51 -2.27
CA PRO A 326 5.27 -14.08 -2.15
C PRO A 326 6.74 -13.72 -1.99
N VAL A 327 7.15 -12.60 -2.58
CA VAL A 327 8.55 -12.19 -2.55
C VAL A 327 9.03 -11.88 -1.14
N HIS A 328 10.29 -12.19 -0.91
CA HIS A 328 11.04 -11.77 0.25
C HIS A 328 11.62 -10.37 0.03
N VAL A 329 11.18 -9.42 0.86
CA VAL A 329 11.70 -8.04 0.85
C VAL A 329 12.05 -7.63 2.25
N THR A 330 13.25 -7.09 2.44
CA THR A 330 13.70 -6.51 3.71
C THR A 330 13.83 -4.99 3.60
N TYR A 331 13.10 -4.28 4.43
CA TYR A 331 13.15 -2.83 4.57
C TYR A 331 14.17 -2.46 5.65
N TRP A 332 15.08 -1.55 5.35
CA TRP A 332 16.05 -1.02 6.31
C TRP A 332 15.46 0.21 7.01
N MET A 333 14.95 -0.01 8.20
CA MET A 333 14.14 0.98 8.90
C MET A 333 14.97 2.16 9.43
N ASN A 334 16.24 1.94 9.81
CA ASN A 334 17.12 3.05 10.19
C ASN A 334 17.24 4.08 9.06
N LYS A 335 17.33 3.61 7.81
CA LYS A 335 17.43 4.51 6.66
C LYS A 335 16.10 5.15 6.33
N LEU A 336 15.00 4.41 6.42
CA LEU A 336 13.66 4.88 6.08
C LEU A 336 13.10 5.88 7.08
N HIS A 337 13.33 5.67 8.37
CA HIS A 337 12.88 6.56 9.44
C HIS A 337 13.93 7.59 9.87
N GLY A 338 15.18 7.50 9.35
CA GLY A 338 16.27 8.37 9.79
C GLY A 338 16.63 8.15 11.26
N LEU A 339 16.64 6.87 11.72
CA LEU A 339 16.95 6.55 13.11
C LEU A 339 18.45 6.73 13.39
N ASP A 340 18.77 7.58 14.36
CA ASP A 340 20.13 7.82 14.84
C ASP A 340 20.44 6.90 16.01
N VAL A 341 20.56 5.59 15.71
CA VAL A 341 20.87 4.54 16.68
C VAL A 341 21.78 3.50 16.05
N ASP A 342 22.70 2.93 16.83
CA ASP A 342 23.67 1.92 16.36
C ASP A 342 23.00 0.61 15.96
N LYS A 343 21.95 0.19 16.70
CA LYS A 343 21.20 -1.02 16.42
C LYS A 343 20.44 -0.90 15.11
N GLN A 344 20.59 -1.89 14.27
CA GLN A 344 19.90 -1.92 12.98
C GLN A 344 18.56 -2.63 13.11
N PHE A 345 17.51 -2.01 12.55
CA PHE A 345 16.16 -2.51 12.53
C PHE A 345 15.72 -2.76 11.09
N PHE A 346 15.06 -3.89 10.90
CA PHE A 346 14.56 -4.35 9.62
C PHE A 346 13.11 -4.76 9.76
N VAL A 347 12.32 -4.51 8.74
CA VAL A 347 11.03 -5.17 8.55
C VAL A 347 11.18 -6.07 7.32
N THR A 348 10.97 -7.36 7.52
CA THR A 348 11.04 -8.33 6.44
C THR A 348 9.67 -8.89 6.15
N LEU A 349 9.26 -8.82 4.88
CA LEU A 349 8.08 -9.52 4.38
C LEU A 349 8.48 -10.91 3.87
N ASN A 350 7.71 -11.92 4.27
CA ASN A 350 7.84 -13.31 3.83
C ASN A 350 9.28 -13.84 3.91
N PRO A 351 9.86 -13.96 5.12
CA PRO A 351 11.26 -14.32 5.29
C PRO A 351 11.56 -15.70 4.68
N ILE A 352 12.48 -15.76 3.70
CA ILE A 352 12.97 -17.01 3.08
C ILE A 352 13.88 -17.83 3.99
N ARG A 353 14.41 -17.19 5.04
CA ARG A 353 15.28 -17.82 6.04
C ARG A 353 14.71 -17.57 7.42
N LYS A 354 14.87 -18.54 8.32
CA LYS A 354 14.47 -18.36 9.72
C LYS A 354 15.25 -17.20 10.35
N ILE A 355 14.52 -16.18 10.81
CA ILE A 355 15.07 -15.08 11.60
C ILE A 355 15.45 -15.65 12.98
N LYS A 356 16.58 -15.21 13.55
CA LYS A 356 16.97 -15.61 14.91
C LYS A 356 15.91 -15.15 15.91
N ASP A 357 15.37 -16.06 16.69
CA ASP A 357 14.26 -15.78 17.62
C ASP A 357 14.62 -14.64 18.62
N SER A 358 15.90 -14.57 19.04
CA SER A 358 16.40 -13.51 19.94
C SER A 358 16.48 -12.12 19.30
N THR A 359 16.30 -12.00 17.98
CA THR A 359 16.35 -10.73 17.24
C THR A 359 14.97 -10.27 16.78
N VAL A 360 13.94 -11.13 16.93
CA VAL A 360 12.56 -10.80 16.59
C VAL A 360 11.98 -9.87 17.65
N ILE A 361 11.36 -8.78 17.19
CA ILE A 361 10.71 -7.78 18.05
C ILE A 361 9.19 -7.89 17.94
N TYR A 362 8.69 -8.02 16.69
CA TYR A 362 7.26 -8.09 16.45
C TYR A 362 6.95 -8.90 15.18
N ARG A 363 5.81 -9.59 15.18
CA ARG A 363 5.30 -10.32 14.01
C ARG A 363 3.85 -9.95 13.78
N THR A 364 3.49 -9.78 12.53
CA THR A 364 2.11 -9.58 12.10
C THR A 364 1.89 -10.14 10.70
N ARG A 365 0.63 -10.14 10.25
CA ARG A 365 0.26 -10.50 8.89
C ARG A 365 -0.52 -9.36 8.27
N TYR A 366 -0.17 -9.02 7.05
CA TYR A 366 -0.88 -8.04 6.24
C TYR A 366 -1.44 -8.70 4.99
N ALA A 367 -2.69 -8.42 4.68
CA ALA A 367 -3.30 -8.79 3.43
C ALA A 367 -3.22 -7.60 2.46
N HIS A 368 -2.53 -7.79 1.35
CA HIS A 368 -2.39 -6.77 0.31
C HIS A 368 -3.29 -7.10 -0.88
N PRO A 369 -4.01 -6.12 -1.46
CA PRO A 369 -4.82 -6.36 -2.64
C PRO A 369 -3.93 -6.72 -3.84
N ILE A 370 -4.32 -7.79 -4.54
CA ILE A 370 -3.69 -8.20 -5.80
C ILE A 370 -4.34 -7.40 -6.92
N VAL A 371 -3.53 -6.57 -7.61
CA VAL A 371 -4.01 -5.77 -8.73
C VAL A 371 -3.92 -6.58 -10.02
N GLY A 372 -5.07 -6.94 -10.58
CA GLY A 372 -5.21 -7.65 -11.85
C GLY A 372 -6.19 -6.92 -12.78
N VAL A 373 -6.37 -7.43 -13.98
CA VAL A 373 -7.31 -6.87 -14.98
C VAL A 373 -8.73 -6.81 -14.41
N ASP A 374 -9.17 -7.89 -13.77
CA ASP A 374 -10.53 -8.01 -13.22
C ASP A 374 -10.75 -7.03 -12.06
N SER A 375 -9.78 -6.88 -11.15
CA SER A 375 -9.90 -5.96 -10.02
C SER A 375 -9.92 -4.49 -10.47
N VAL A 376 -9.15 -4.13 -11.50
CA VAL A 376 -9.19 -2.77 -12.09
C VAL A 376 -10.55 -2.49 -12.74
N GLN A 377 -11.12 -3.47 -13.44
CA GLN A 377 -12.46 -3.33 -14.02
C GLN A 377 -13.54 -3.23 -12.93
N SER A 378 -13.47 -4.06 -11.91
CA SER A 378 -14.42 -4.06 -10.80
C SER A 378 -14.31 -2.80 -9.94
N ALA A 379 -13.12 -2.23 -9.77
CA ALA A 379 -12.96 -0.92 -9.15
C ALA A 379 -13.74 0.18 -9.91
N ARG A 380 -13.73 0.16 -11.24
CA ARG A 380 -14.56 1.08 -12.07
C ARG A 380 -16.06 0.82 -11.92
N GLN A 381 -16.45 -0.44 -11.85
CA GLN A 381 -17.85 -0.84 -11.73
C GLN A 381 -18.42 -0.62 -10.32
N SER A 382 -17.56 -0.54 -9.30
CA SER A 382 -17.98 -0.41 -7.89
C SER A 382 -18.76 0.87 -7.60
N ILE A 383 -18.65 1.89 -8.46
CA ILE A 383 -19.50 3.09 -8.38
C ILE A 383 -21.00 2.75 -8.42
N ALA A 384 -21.38 1.68 -9.09
CA ALA A 384 -22.77 1.27 -9.27
C ALA A 384 -23.40 0.61 -8.03
N ILE A 385 -22.59 0.24 -7.03
CA ILE A 385 -23.07 -0.29 -5.75
C ILE A 385 -22.97 0.74 -4.61
N GLN A 386 -22.32 1.88 -4.86
CA GLN A 386 -22.16 2.93 -3.86
C GLN A 386 -23.52 3.58 -3.53
N GLY A 387 -23.80 3.73 -2.23
CA GLY A 387 -25.04 4.33 -1.73
C GLY A 387 -26.30 3.47 -1.89
N GLN A 388 -26.20 2.27 -2.48
CA GLN A 388 -27.33 1.34 -2.56
C GLN A 388 -27.62 0.75 -1.19
N ASN A 389 -28.91 0.66 -0.82
CA ASN A 389 -29.35 0.12 0.47
C ASN A 389 -28.59 0.73 1.68
N HIS A 390 -28.35 2.04 1.66
CA HIS A 390 -27.64 2.77 2.72
C HIS A 390 -26.19 2.28 2.96
N THR A 391 -25.52 1.77 1.93
CA THR A 391 -24.25 1.09 2.05
C THR A 391 -23.19 1.74 1.14
N TRP A 392 -22.01 1.98 1.70
CA TRP A 392 -20.88 2.60 1.04
C TRP A 392 -19.63 1.76 1.22
N PHE A 393 -18.72 1.81 0.27
CA PHE A 393 -17.49 1.03 0.27
C PHE A 393 -16.31 1.97 0.04
N CYS A 394 -15.29 1.88 0.89
CA CYS A 394 -14.02 2.56 0.68
C CYS A 394 -12.87 1.65 1.08
N GLY A 395 -11.73 1.84 0.43
CA GLY A 395 -10.53 1.02 0.66
C GLY A 395 -9.49 1.28 -0.40
N ALA A 396 -8.24 0.94 -0.12
CA ALA A 396 -7.15 1.07 -1.07
C ALA A 396 -7.33 0.18 -2.32
N TYR A 397 -8.13 -0.89 -2.21
CA TYR A 397 -8.46 -1.79 -3.32
C TYR A 397 -9.26 -1.13 -4.46
N LEU A 398 -9.88 0.02 -4.21
CA LEU A 398 -10.57 0.81 -5.24
C LEU A 398 -9.59 1.58 -6.15
N GLY A 399 -8.31 1.63 -5.79
CA GLY A 399 -7.21 2.20 -6.57
C GLY A 399 -6.10 1.19 -6.82
N ALA A 400 -4.87 1.62 -6.65
CA ALA A 400 -3.67 0.78 -6.87
C ALA A 400 -3.18 0.08 -5.58
N GLY A 401 -3.93 0.11 -4.49
CA GLY A 401 -3.62 -0.56 -3.23
C GLY A 401 -2.76 0.26 -2.26
N PHE A 402 -2.59 1.56 -2.49
CA PHE A 402 -1.74 2.42 -1.67
C PHE A 402 -2.51 3.25 -0.66
N HIS A 403 -1.79 3.82 0.29
CA HIS A 403 -2.34 4.64 1.37
C HIS A 403 -3.15 5.84 0.84
N GLU A 404 -2.67 6.47 -0.22
CA GLU A 404 -3.36 7.56 -0.91
C GLU A 404 -4.73 7.14 -1.45
N ASP A 405 -4.81 5.93 -2.04
CA ASP A 405 -6.06 5.40 -2.58
C ASP A 405 -7.09 5.19 -1.45
N GLY A 406 -6.60 4.74 -0.29
CA GLY A 406 -7.42 4.62 0.90
C GLY A 406 -7.96 5.96 1.38
N VAL A 407 -7.11 7.00 1.45
CA VAL A 407 -7.53 8.36 1.83
C VAL A 407 -8.55 8.90 0.84
N GLN A 408 -8.27 8.81 -0.45
CA GLN A 408 -9.15 9.33 -1.48
C GLN A 408 -10.52 8.65 -1.47
N SER A 409 -10.56 7.32 -1.33
CA SER A 409 -11.84 6.58 -1.27
C SER A 409 -12.66 6.94 -0.04
N GLY A 410 -12.03 7.12 1.12
CA GLY A 410 -12.70 7.57 2.34
C GLY A 410 -13.27 8.99 2.20
N LEU A 411 -12.50 9.91 1.62
CA LEU A 411 -12.94 11.29 1.36
C LEU A 411 -14.05 11.34 0.30
N TRP A 412 -13.97 10.50 -0.72
CA TRP A 412 -15.00 10.42 -1.74
C TRP A 412 -16.36 10.01 -1.13
N VAL A 413 -16.39 8.97 -0.30
CA VAL A 413 -17.60 8.57 0.42
C VAL A 413 -18.10 9.69 1.31
N ALA A 414 -17.21 10.33 2.06
CA ALA A 414 -17.57 11.45 2.92
C ALA A 414 -18.19 12.61 2.14
N ASN A 415 -17.66 12.92 0.95
CA ASN A 415 -18.19 13.96 0.07
C ASN A 415 -19.61 13.61 -0.42
N LYS A 416 -19.87 12.37 -0.84
CA LYS A 416 -21.20 11.91 -1.26
C LYS A 416 -22.21 11.96 -0.12
N LEU A 417 -21.75 11.87 1.12
CA LEU A 417 -22.57 12.03 2.32
C LEU A 417 -22.62 13.48 2.85
N GLY A 418 -22.15 14.46 2.07
CA GLY A 418 -22.31 15.90 2.34
C GLY A 418 -21.10 16.62 2.93
N PHE A 419 -19.97 15.92 3.15
CA PHE A 419 -18.74 16.59 3.58
C PHE A 419 -18.14 17.39 2.43
N SER A 420 -17.72 18.62 2.73
CA SER A 420 -17.02 19.49 1.78
C SER A 420 -15.82 20.14 2.46
N SER A 421 -14.68 20.15 1.80
CA SER A 421 -13.47 20.80 2.27
C SER A 421 -12.89 21.69 1.18
N ARG A 422 -12.49 22.90 1.57
CA ARG A 422 -11.80 23.86 0.67
C ARG A 422 -10.28 23.64 0.64
N THR A 423 -9.76 22.80 1.55
CA THR A 423 -8.31 22.58 1.71
C THR A 423 -7.80 21.34 1.02
N LEU A 424 -8.69 20.47 0.52
CA LEU A 424 -8.29 19.26 -0.19
C LEU A 424 -7.99 19.55 -1.67
N PRO A 425 -7.07 18.78 -2.29
CA PRO A 425 -6.74 18.91 -3.70
C PRO A 425 -7.96 18.76 -4.63
N SER A 426 -7.86 19.29 -5.84
CA SER A 426 -8.90 19.16 -6.87
C SER A 426 -8.87 17.76 -7.50
N VAL A 427 -9.97 17.41 -8.17
CA VAL A 427 -10.22 16.11 -8.86
C VAL A 427 -9.11 15.66 -9.81
N GLN A 428 -8.41 16.60 -10.45
CA GLN A 428 -7.34 16.29 -11.41
C GLN A 428 -6.18 15.44 -10.86
N TYR A 429 -6.09 15.27 -9.53
CA TYR A 429 -5.08 14.46 -8.86
C TYR A 429 -5.63 13.12 -8.35
N SER A 430 -6.89 12.80 -8.64
CA SER A 430 -7.50 11.54 -8.21
C SER A 430 -6.77 10.32 -8.81
N ARG A 431 -6.56 9.32 -7.97
CA ARG A 431 -6.02 8.00 -8.35
C ARG A 431 -7.10 6.92 -8.38
N LEU A 432 -8.32 7.27 -7.95
CA LEU A 432 -9.48 6.42 -8.11
C LEU A 432 -9.87 6.36 -9.59
N PRO A 433 -10.60 5.30 -10.02
CA PRO A 433 -11.11 5.24 -11.38
C PRO A 433 -11.90 6.52 -11.77
N ASP A 434 -11.87 6.88 -13.04
CA ASP A 434 -12.56 8.08 -13.59
C ASP A 434 -14.06 8.14 -13.24
N THR A 435 -14.66 6.97 -12.94
CA THR A 435 -16.05 6.87 -12.47
C THR A 435 -16.27 7.48 -11.07
N TYR A 436 -15.19 7.70 -10.31
CA TYR A 436 -15.18 8.34 -8.99
C TYR A 436 -14.84 9.83 -9.13
N GLU A 437 -15.74 10.62 -9.69
CA GLU A 437 -15.54 12.07 -9.73
C GLU A 437 -15.62 12.65 -8.31
N LEU A 438 -14.55 13.30 -7.90
CA LEU A 438 -14.55 14.17 -6.72
C LEU A 438 -15.06 15.53 -7.18
N MET A 439 -16.23 15.97 -6.71
CA MET A 439 -16.76 17.29 -7.00
C MET A 439 -16.06 18.38 -6.17
#